data_b03afbacf292bc4dc469706b0e5257f0
#
_entry.id   b03afbacf292bc4dc469706b0e5257f0
#
_cell.length_a   1.000
_cell.length_b   1.000
_cell.length_c   1.000
_cell.angle_alpha   90.00
_cell.angle_beta   90.00
_cell.angle_gamma   90.00
#
_symmetry.space_group_name_H-M   'P 1'
#
loop_
_entity.id
_entity.type
_entity.pdbx_description
1 polymer ?
#
loop_
_entity_poly.entity_id
_entity_poly.type
_entity_poly.pdbx_seq_one_letter_code
_entity_poly.pdbx_strand_id
1 'polypeptide(L)'
;MAAPSDNVDLFVARFNLEKEIKRIWVRHVGREPIPSDHATLVKQLLDLYLWGYLSKDVMGVIKEIVAICSYGIHDKSVTKFQLDFVKNNTRDVLSYLAAIW
;
A
#
# COMPACT_ATOMS: atom_id res chain seq x y z
N MET A 1 9.02 -19.48 7.39
CA MET A 1 7.62 -19.42 6.90
C MET A 1 6.79 -18.59 7.87
N ALA A 2 6.00 -17.65 7.36
CA ALA A 2 5.11 -16.86 8.22
C ALA A 2 3.97 -17.73 8.75
N ALA A 3 3.52 -17.46 9.98
CA ALA A 3 2.34 -18.12 10.52
C ALA A 3 1.09 -17.73 9.70
N PRO A 4 0.04 -18.57 9.65
CA PRO A 4 -1.18 -18.21 8.93
C PRO A 4 -1.80 -16.88 9.37
N SER A 5 -1.72 -16.54 10.66
CA SER A 5 -2.16 -15.25 11.17
C SER A 5 -1.35 -14.09 10.60
N ASP A 6 -0.06 -14.28 10.37
CA ASP A 6 0.81 -13.25 9.79
C ASP A 6 0.45 -13.02 8.32
N ASN A 7 0.12 -14.06 7.57
CA ASN A 7 -0.33 -13.92 6.19
C ASN A 7 -1.64 -13.15 6.10
N VAL A 8 -2.56 -13.38 7.02
CA VAL A 8 -3.82 -12.62 7.11
C VAL A 8 -3.52 -11.15 7.39
N ASP A 9 -2.62 -10.85 8.34
CA ASP A 9 -2.24 -9.49 8.68
C ASP A 9 -1.63 -8.77 7.48
N LEU A 10 -0.75 -9.44 6.73
CA LEU A 10 -0.15 -8.88 5.52
C LEU A 10 -1.19 -8.62 4.44
N PHE A 11 -2.13 -9.54 4.25
CA PHE A 11 -3.22 -9.36 3.29
C PHE A 11 -4.09 -8.17 3.65
N VAL A 12 -4.47 -8.03 4.92
CA VAL A 12 -5.31 -6.93 5.41
C VAL A 12 -4.58 -5.59 5.24
N ALA A 13 -3.28 -5.55 5.58
CA ALA A 13 -2.47 -4.34 5.41
C ALA A 13 -2.46 -3.88 3.96
N ARG A 14 -2.19 -4.79 3.04
CA ARG A 14 -2.18 -4.48 1.60
C ARG A 14 -3.56 -4.04 1.11
N PHE A 15 -4.60 -4.74 1.51
CA PHE A 15 -5.98 -4.41 1.13
C PHE A 15 -6.34 -2.99 1.56
N ASN A 16 -6.02 -2.62 2.80
CA ASN A 16 -6.32 -1.30 3.32
C ASN A 16 -5.52 -0.20 2.61
N LEU A 17 -4.26 -0.47 2.29
CA LEU A 17 -3.44 0.48 1.52
C LEU A 17 -3.99 0.66 0.10
N GLU A 18 -4.34 -0.42 -0.57
CA GLU A 18 -4.94 -0.34 -1.92
C GLU A 18 -6.22 0.48 -1.90
N LYS A 19 -7.07 0.24 -0.91
CA LYS A 19 -8.35 0.95 -0.76
C LYS A 19 -8.14 2.45 -0.62
N GLU A 20 -7.23 2.87 0.27
CA GLU A 20 -6.98 4.28 0.51
C GLU A 20 -6.30 4.97 -0.67
N ILE A 21 -5.33 4.32 -1.28
CA ILE A 21 -4.65 4.87 -2.46
C ILE A 21 -5.64 5.03 -3.62
N LYS A 22 -6.48 4.03 -3.85
CA LYS A 22 -7.51 4.09 -4.88
C LYS A 22 -8.50 5.22 -4.59
N ARG A 23 -8.92 5.39 -3.34
CA ARG A 23 -9.84 6.46 -2.94
C ARG A 23 -9.31 7.84 -3.34
N ILE A 24 -8.05 8.12 -3.03
CA ILE A 24 -7.43 9.40 -3.36
C ILE A 24 -7.31 9.55 -4.87
N TRP A 25 -6.88 8.50 -5.56
CA TRP A 25 -6.72 8.49 -7.01
C TRP A 25 -8.05 8.80 -7.72
N VAL A 26 -9.12 8.10 -7.33
CA VAL A 26 -10.45 8.28 -7.90
C VAL A 26 -10.96 9.70 -7.65
N ARG A 27 -10.72 10.23 -6.47
CA ARG A 27 -11.16 11.59 -6.14
C ARG A 27 -10.44 12.64 -6.96
N HIS A 28 -9.14 12.45 -7.20
CA HIS A 28 -8.36 13.38 -8.02
C HIS A 28 -8.77 13.33 -9.49
N VAL A 29 -8.91 12.12 -10.04
CA VAL A 29 -9.26 11.93 -11.44
C VAL A 29 -10.75 12.20 -11.71
N GLY A 30 -11.60 11.98 -10.73
CA GLY A 30 -13.04 12.21 -10.83
C GLY A 30 -13.82 11.03 -11.42
N ARG A 31 -13.21 9.86 -11.53
CA ARG A 31 -13.85 8.64 -12.06
C ARG A 31 -13.10 7.40 -11.60
N GLU A 32 -13.76 6.25 -11.73
CA GLU A 32 -13.11 4.96 -11.48
C GLU A 32 -12.06 4.65 -12.55
N PRO A 33 -11.00 3.88 -12.19
CA PRO A 33 -10.01 3.43 -13.16
C PRO A 33 -10.65 2.56 -14.26
N ILE A 34 -10.18 2.72 -15.48
CA ILE A 34 -10.55 1.88 -16.63
C ILE A 34 -9.30 1.17 -17.15
N PRO A 35 -9.45 0.08 -17.94
CA PRO A 35 -8.27 -0.69 -18.40
C PRO A 35 -7.20 0.14 -19.11
N SER A 36 -7.57 1.17 -19.84
CA SER A 36 -6.60 2.03 -20.53
C SER A 36 -5.75 2.89 -19.60
N ASP A 37 -6.12 3.01 -18.34
CA ASP A 37 -5.31 3.76 -17.35
C ASP A 37 -4.11 2.95 -16.87
N HIS A 38 -4.09 1.64 -17.09
CA HIS A 38 -3.09 0.74 -16.50
C HIS A 38 -2.93 0.96 -14.99
N ALA A 39 -4.08 1.14 -14.30
CA ALA A 39 -4.12 1.59 -12.90
C ALA A 39 -3.84 0.45 -11.93
N THR A 40 -2.60 -0.06 -11.92
CA THR A 40 -2.11 -0.94 -10.87
C THR A 40 -1.85 -0.15 -9.58
N LEU A 41 -1.69 -0.85 -8.47
CA LEU A 41 -1.35 -0.22 -7.19
C LEU A 41 -0.09 0.64 -7.31
N VAL A 42 0.95 0.13 -7.95
CA VAL A 42 2.22 0.84 -8.11
C VAL A 42 2.04 2.09 -8.97
N LYS A 43 1.26 1.99 -10.05
CA LYS A 43 0.98 3.14 -10.92
C LYS A 43 0.19 4.22 -10.19
N GLN A 44 -0.84 3.82 -9.43
CA GLN A 44 -1.62 4.76 -8.63
C GLN A 44 -0.76 5.44 -7.58
N LEU A 45 0.11 4.69 -6.92
CA LEU A 45 1.03 5.24 -5.91
C LEU A 45 1.97 6.28 -6.52
N LEU A 46 2.52 5.98 -7.70
CA LEU A 46 3.35 6.93 -8.42
C LEU A 46 2.58 8.19 -8.80
N ASP A 47 1.34 8.05 -9.26
CA ASP A 47 0.49 9.18 -9.59
C ASP A 47 0.26 10.09 -8.37
N LEU A 48 -0.04 9.51 -7.21
CA LEU A 48 -0.21 10.27 -5.97
C LEU A 48 1.05 11.05 -5.61
N TYR A 49 2.21 10.43 -5.78
CA TYR A 49 3.48 11.11 -5.56
C TYR A 49 3.69 12.28 -6.54
N LEU A 50 3.47 12.04 -7.82
CA LEU A 50 3.64 13.06 -8.86
C LEU A 50 2.64 14.22 -8.72
N TRP A 51 1.45 13.94 -8.20
CA TRP A 51 0.44 14.97 -7.94
C TRP A 51 0.68 15.73 -6.63
N GLY A 52 1.68 15.36 -5.86
CA GLY A 52 2.07 16.06 -4.64
C GLY A 52 1.36 15.64 -3.38
N TYR A 53 0.59 14.55 -3.39
CA TYR A 53 -0.09 14.06 -2.18
C TYR A 53 0.83 13.34 -1.22
N LEU A 54 1.89 12.74 -1.72
CA LEU A 54 2.84 11.94 -0.94
C LEU A 54 4.23 12.53 -1.05
N SER A 55 4.96 12.58 0.07
CA SER A 55 6.38 12.84 0.04
C SER A 55 7.12 11.61 -0.52
N LYS A 56 8.37 11.82 -0.95
CA LYS A 56 9.23 10.73 -1.41
C LYS A 56 9.42 9.68 -0.31
N ASP A 57 9.57 10.11 0.93
CA ASP A 57 9.79 9.21 2.07
C ASP A 57 8.55 8.36 2.34
N VAL A 58 7.37 8.96 2.35
CA VAL A 58 6.11 8.22 2.55
C VAL A 58 5.88 7.24 1.40
N MET A 59 6.11 7.65 0.17
CA MET A 59 6.00 6.75 -0.98
C MET A 59 6.94 5.56 -0.83
N GLY A 60 8.18 5.78 -0.40
CA GLY A 60 9.16 4.71 -0.18
C GLY A 60 8.71 3.72 0.88
N VAL A 61 8.16 4.19 2.00
CA VAL A 61 7.63 3.32 3.05
C VAL A 61 6.46 2.48 2.52
N ILE A 62 5.53 3.08 1.79
CA ILE A 62 4.38 2.36 1.22
C ILE A 62 4.86 1.29 0.23
N LYS A 63 5.81 1.61 -0.63
CA LYS A 63 6.38 0.64 -1.59
C LYS A 63 7.00 -0.55 -0.88
N GLU A 64 7.72 -0.31 0.21
CA GLU A 64 8.33 -1.39 1.00
C GLU A 64 7.27 -2.26 1.66
N ILE A 65 6.25 -1.66 2.26
CA ILE A 65 5.13 -2.41 2.85
C ILE A 65 4.45 -3.29 1.79
N VAL A 66 4.15 -2.72 0.64
CA VAL A 66 3.49 -3.45 -0.46
C VAL A 66 4.35 -4.60 -0.95
N ALA A 67 5.66 -4.40 -1.07
CA ALA A 67 6.59 -5.45 -1.50
C ALA A 67 6.61 -6.61 -0.50
N ILE A 68 6.70 -6.31 0.80
CA ILE A 68 6.71 -7.33 1.85
C ILE A 68 5.38 -8.09 1.87
N CYS A 69 4.26 -7.39 1.78
CA CYS A 69 2.93 -8.01 1.74
C CYS A 69 2.79 -8.93 0.53
N SER A 70 3.32 -8.54 -0.62
CA SER A 70 3.28 -9.37 -1.83
C SER A 70 4.07 -10.66 -1.65
N TYR A 71 5.24 -10.61 -1.01
CA TYR A 71 6.01 -11.82 -0.70
C TYR A 71 5.21 -12.77 0.20
N GLY A 72 4.60 -12.25 1.25
CA GLY A 72 3.81 -13.07 2.18
C GLY A 72 2.60 -13.70 1.51
N ILE A 73 1.88 -12.95 0.67
CA ILE A 73 0.69 -13.44 -0.05
C ILE A 73 1.07 -14.55 -1.04
N HIS A 74 2.25 -14.47 -1.66
CA HIS A 74 2.73 -15.49 -2.58
C HIS A 74 3.51 -16.62 -1.90
N ASP A 75 3.32 -16.79 -0.60
CA ASP A 75 3.92 -17.86 0.21
C ASP A 75 5.45 -17.87 0.18
N LYS A 76 6.05 -16.72 0.04
CA LYS A 76 7.50 -16.55 0.17
C LYS A 76 7.86 -16.23 1.60
N SER A 77 9.09 -16.55 1.98
CA SER A 77 9.57 -16.29 3.34
C SER A 77 9.59 -14.78 3.63
N VAL A 78 8.90 -14.40 4.69
CA VAL A 78 8.95 -13.05 5.24
C VAL A 78 9.67 -13.13 6.58
N THR A 79 10.71 -12.34 6.75
CA THR A 79 11.48 -12.33 7.99
C THR A 79 10.68 -11.65 9.10
N LYS A 80 11.02 -11.93 10.36
CA LYS A 80 10.43 -11.25 11.49
C LYS A 80 10.65 -9.73 11.39
N PHE A 81 11.83 -9.31 10.95
CA PHE A 81 12.15 -7.90 10.76
C PHE A 81 11.21 -7.24 9.75
N GLN A 82 10.95 -7.89 8.63
CA GLN A 82 10.02 -7.39 7.61
C GLN A 82 8.60 -7.33 8.15
N LEU A 83 8.16 -8.37 8.85
CA LEU A 83 6.82 -8.40 9.45
C LEU A 83 6.64 -7.28 10.46
N ASP A 84 7.64 -7.05 11.31
CA ASP A 84 7.62 -5.96 12.30
C ASP A 84 7.58 -4.60 11.60
N PHE A 85 8.32 -4.44 10.50
CA PHE A 85 8.28 -3.21 9.70
C PHE A 85 6.86 -2.91 9.23
N VAL A 86 6.16 -3.91 8.68
CA VAL A 86 4.78 -3.75 8.23
C VAL A 86 3.86 -3.39 9.39
N LYS A 87 3.95 -4.14 10.49
CA LYS A 87 3.09 -3.91 11.67
C LYS A 87 3.32 -2.52 12.29
N ASN A 88 4.57 -2.07 12.32
CA ASN A 88 4.91 -0.79 12.95
C ASN A 88 4.58 0.42 12.08
N ASN A 89 4.55 0.27 10.77
CA ASN A 89 4.42 1.41 9.86
C ASN A 89 3.06 1.52 9.17
N THR A 90 2.34 0.42 8.99
CA THR A 90 1.07 0.44 8.24
C THR A 90 0.04 1.36 8.88
N ARG A 91 -0.09 1.32 10.21
CA ARG A 91 -1.05 2.16 10.92
C ARG A 91 -0.78 3.65 10.69
N ASP A 92 0.47 4.07 10.79
CA ASP A 92 0.85 5.48 10.62
C ASP A 92 0.63 5.92 9.17
N VAL A 93 0.97 5.05 8.22
CA VAL A 93 0.75 5.33 6.80
C VAL A 93 -0.74 5.44 6.49
N LEU A 94 -1.57 4.54 7.02
CA LEU A 94 -3.02 4.62 6.83
C LEU A 94 -3.60 5.90 7.43
N SER A 95 -3.12 6.31 8.60
CA SER A 95 -3.54 7.59 9.20
C SER A 95 -3.14 8.78 8.32
N TYR A 96 -1.94 8.74 7.76
CA TYR A 96 -1.48 9.77 6.83
C TYR A 96 -2.39 9.84 5.59
N LEU A 97 -2.67 8.69 4.97
CA LEU A 97 -3.53 8.63 3.79
C LEU A 97 -4.97 9.07 4.09
N ALA A 98 -5.50 8.68 5.24
CA ALA A 98 -6.86 9.04 5.64
C ALA A 98 -7.02 10.56 5.82
N ALA A 99 -5.96 11.26 6.16
CA ALA A 99 -5.96 12.72 6.32
C ALA A 99 -5.91 13.46 4.96
N ILE A 100 -5.61 12.76 3.88
CA ILE A 100 -5.63 13.32 2.53
C ILE A 100 -7.07 13.29 2.04
N TRP A 101 -7.66 14.46 1.89
CA TRP A 101 -8.97 14.61 1.20
C TRP A 101 -10.04 13.59 1.60
#